data_633e36a5d743a1be1355888cc311d7cc
#
_entry.id   633e36a5d743a1be1355888cc311d7cc
#
_cell.length_a   1.000
_cell.length_b   1.000
_cell.length_c   1.000
_cell.angle_alpha   90.00
_cell.angle_beta   90.00
_cell.angle_gamma   90.00
#
_symmetry.space_group_name_H-M   'P 1'
#
loop_
_entity.id
_entity.type
_entity.pdbx_description
1 polymer ?
#
loop_
_entity_poly.entity_id
_entity_poly.type
_entity_poly.pdbx_seq_one_letter_code
_entity_poly.pdbx_strand_id
1 'polypeptide(L)'
;MKVNFLKLLLIIPLVVFSCKGKRGEVQQEEPAKQEDTTAMQTNLIFNPADLPEEPVFDIVTNVGTIRIKLYKETPKHRDNFVKLASEGFFNGIRFHRVIQGFMIQTGDPLSKDMANVASFGTGGPGYTIPAEILSQFTHKKGAVAAARRGDAGNPARESSGSQFYIVENPGSCAQLDGDYSIFGETVSGFEVIDAIAATPTNQRDLPLTDVIISAVKPVKE
;
A
#
# COMPACT_ATOMS: atom_id res chain seq x y z
N MET A 1 -26.46 -35.42 -45.81
CA MET A 1 -25.41 -36.34 -46.32
C MET A 1 -24.63 -36.85 -45.12
N LYS A 2 -24.62 -38.18 -44.94
CA LYS A 2 -23.94 -38.97 -43.91
C LYS A 2 -22.49 -39.18 -44.31
N VAL A 3 -21.55 -39.17 -43.38
CA VAL A 3 -20.31 -40.01 -43.38
C VAL A 3 -19.72 -39.87 -41.95
N ASN A 4 -19.84 -40.83 -41.09
CA ASN A 4 -19.10 -42.02 -40.68
C ASN A 4 -17.69 -41.77 -40.11
N PHE A 5 -17.61 -42.01 -38.78
CA PHE A 5 -16.79 -42.96 -38.00
C PHE A 5 -15.46 -43.45 -38.58
N LEU A 6 -14.39 -43.27 -37.82
CA LEU A 6 -13.38 -44.33 -37.64
C LEU A 6 -12.73 -44.26 -36.27
N LYS A 7 -13.02 -45.28 -35.44
CA LYS A 7 -12.31 -45.61 -34.20
C LYS A 7 -11.00 -46.31 -34.56
N LEU A 8 -9.90 -45.87 -33.95
CA LEU A 8 -8.67 -46.67 -33.97
C LEU A 8 -8.30 -47.04 -32.51
N LEU A 9 -8.45 -48.33 -32.24
CA LEU A 9 -8.07 -49.01 -31.01
C LEU A 9 -6.59 -49.37 -31.14
N LEU A 10 -5.73 -48.97 -30.20
CA LEU A 10 -4.35 -49.47 -30.15
C LEU A 10 -4.14 -50.19 -28.82
N ILE A 11 -3.85 -51.47 -28.94
CA ILE A 11 -3.61 -52.43 -27.86
C ILE A 11 -2.16 -52.30 -27.39
N ILE A 12 -1.97 -52.24 -26.07
CA ILE A 12 -0.69 -52.24 -25.43
C ILE A 12 -0.39 -53.67 -24.94
N PRO A 13 0.76 -54.27 -25.23
CA PRO A 13 1.13 -55.51 -24.62
C PRO A 13 1.83 -55.32 -23.28
N LEU A 14 1.35 -56.03 -22.30
CA LEU A 14 1.91 -56.18 -20.95
C LEU A 14 3.18 -57.05 -21.01
N VAL A 15 4.32 -56.53 -20.59
CA VAL A 15 5.51 -57.35 -20.38
C VAL A 15 5.79 -57.41 -18.86
N VAL A 16 5.56 -58.56 -18.32
CA VAL A 16 5.93 -58.93 -16.93
C VAL A 16 7.35 -59.45 -16.93
N PHE A 17 8.27 -58.78 -16.21
CA PHE A 17 9.58 -59.38 -15.92
C PHE A 17 9.77 -59.44 -14.40
N SER A 18 9.76 -60.68 -13.90
CA SER A 18 10.08 -61.01 -12.52
C SER A 18 11.56 -61.42 -12.46
N CYS A 19 12.32 -60.77 -11.58
CA CYS A 19 13.54 -61.36 -11.04
C CYS A 19 13.85 -60.85 -9.63
N LYS A 20 13.95 -61.79 -8.72
CA LYS A 20 14.42 -61.64 -7.33
C LYS A 20 15.92 -61.34 -7.29
N GLY A 21 16.32 -60.45 -6.38
CA GLY A 21 17.70 -60.29 -5.96
C GLY A 21 17.81 -59.36 -4.78
N LYS A 22 18.05 -59.88 -3.59
CA LYS A 22 18.39 -59.17 -2.34
C LYS A 22 19.77 -58.53 -2.45
N ARG A 23 19.95 -57.27 -2.07
CA ARG A 23 20.99 -56.82 -1.10
C ARG A 23 21.10 -55.30 -0.99
N GLY A 24 21.05 -54.83 0.25
CA GLY A 24 21.86 -53.71 0.74
C GLY A 24 21.37 -52.31 0.36
N GLU A 25 20.43 -51.79 1.13
CA GLU A 25 20.16 -50.36 1.19
C GLU A 25 21.26 -49.65 1.97
N VAL A 26 22.03 -48.84 1.27
CA VAL A 26 22.74 -47.72 1.89
C VAL A 26 21.94 -46.49 1.51
N GLN A 27 21.19 -45.97 2.47
CA GLN A 27 20.55 -44.66 2.34
C GLN A 27 21.65 -43.59 2.33
N GLN A 28 21.91 -43.00 1.17
CA GLN A 28 22.60 -41.72 1.08
C GLN A 28 21.55 -40.66 1.35
N GLU A 29 21.63 -40.02 2.51
CA GLU A 29 20.97 -38.75 2.77
C GLU A 29 21.54 -37.71 1.81
N GLU A 30 20.71 -37.21 0.92
CA GLU A 30 20.97 -36.01 0.14
C GLU A 30 21.08 -34.81 1.11
N PRO A 31 22.16 -34.01 1.06
CA PRO A 31 22.23 -32.83 1.92
C PRO A 31 21.13 -31.84 1.52
N ALA A 32 20.30 -31.51 2.49
CA ALA A 32 19.29 -30.46 2.37
C ALA A 32 19.94 -29.20 1.79
N LYS A 33 19.40 -28.77 0.64
CA LYS A 33 19.76 -27.52 -0.02
C LYS A 33 19.45 -26.38 0.95
N GLN A 34 20.48 -25.84 1.59
CA GLN A 34 20.36 -24.57 2.28
C GLN A 34 19.94 -23.54 1.24
N GLU A 35 18.69 -23.09 1.32
CA GLU A 35 18.28 -21.87 0.63
C GLU A 35 19.10 -20.73 1.20
N ASP A 36 19.98 -20.23 0.35
CA ASP A 36 20.77 -19.03 0.60
C ASP A 36 19.79 -17.83 0.62
N THR A 37 19.22 -17.59 1.81
CA THR A 37 18.48 -16.36 2.08
C THR A 37 19.47 -15.22 2.22
N THR A 38 20.12 -14.87 1.11
CA THR A 38 20.72 -13.56 0.95
C THR A 38 19.56 -12.57 0.85
N ALA A 39 18.95 -12.27 2.00
CA ALA A 39 18.02 -11.15 2.12
C ALA A 39 18.78 -9.93 1.62
N MET A 40 18.30 -9.34 0.53
CA MET A 40 18.66 -7.98 0.12
C MET A 40 18.55 -7.12 1.38
N GLN A 41 19.67 -6.70 1.94
CA GLN A 41 19.73 -5.70 2.99
C GLN A 41 19.24 -4.39 2.36
N THR A 42 17.92 -4.20 2.37
CA THR A 42 17.35 -2.88 2.12
C THR A 42 17.88 -1.99 3.24
N ASN A 43 18.59 -0.91 2.87
CA ASN A 43 19.04 0.10 3.84
C ASN A 43 17.80 0.81 4.40
N LEU A 44 17.22 0.23 5.44
CA LEU A 44 16.05 0.81 6.12
C LEU A 44 16.48 2.08 6.86
N ILE A 45 15.66 3.12 6.78
CA ILE A 45 15.86 4.38 7.51
C ILE A 45 15.70 4.17 9.02
N PHE A 46 14.83 3.24 9.40
CA PHE A 46 14.61 2.78 10.78
C PHE A 46 14.17 1.30 10.75
N ASN A 47 14.31 0.61 11.89
CA ASN A 47 13.85 -0.77 12.01
C ASN A 47 12.35 -0.79 12.43
N PRO A 48 11.44 -1.33 11.60
CA PRO A 48 10.02 -1.47 11.96
C PRO A 48 9.75 -2.24 13.26
N ALA A 49 10.61 -3.20 13.61
CA ALA A 49 10.43 -4.02 14.81
C ALA A 49 10.62 -3.23 16.12
N ASP A 50 11.22 -2.03 16.06
CA ASP A 50 11.45 -1.18 17.22
C ASP A 50 10.25 -0.27 17.53
N LEU A 51 9.17 -0.33 16.74
CA LEU A 51 8.02 0.54 16.86
C LEU A 51 6.94 -0.06 17.78
N PRO A 52 6.18 0.79 18.49
CA PRO A 52 5.01 0.37 19.25
C PRO A 52 3.88 -0.10 18.33
N GLU A 53 2.87 -0.74 18.92
CA GLU A 53 1.70 -1.26 18.19
C GLU A 53 0.90 -0.15 17.49
N GLU A 54 0.86 1.05 18.04
CA GLU A 54 0.29 2.26 17.44
C GLU A 54 1.39 3.33 17.23
N PRO A 55 2.20 3.17 16.19
CA PRO A 55 3.34 4.05 15.96
C PRO A 55 2.92 5.45 15.56
N VAL A 56 3.71 6.42 15.98
CA VAL A 56 3.54 7.84 15.63
C VAL A 56 4.62 8.22 14.62
N PHE A 57 4.20 8.95 13.58
CA PHE A 57 5.09 9.42 12.51
C PHE A 57 4.97 10.92 12.28
N ASP A 58 6.10 11.55 11.99
CA ASP A 58 6.17 12.89 11.43
C ASP A 58 6.24 12.81 9.90
N ILE A 59 5.24 13.35 9.23
CA ILE A 59 5.26 13.65 7.80
C ILE A 59 5.82 15.06 7.65
N VAL A 60 7.10 15.15 7.31
CA VAL A 60 7.80 16.42 7.17
C VAL A 60 7.63 16.93 5.75
N THR A 61 7.09 18.13 5.59
CA THR A 61 6.90 18.77 4.29
C THR A 61 7.61 20.11 4.21
N ASN A 62 7.68 20.71 3.03
CA ASN A 62 8.17 22.08 2.85
C ASN A 62 7.21 23.16 3.38
N VAL A 63 5.98 22.79 3.80
CA VAL A 63 4.99 23.69 4.42
C VAL A 63 5.04 23.61 5.94
N GLY A 64 5.38 22.42 6.48
CA GLY A 64 5.43 22.13 7.91
C GLY A 64 5.39 20.63 8.18
N THR A 65 5.22 20.25 9.43
CA THR A 65 5.17 18.85 9.85
C THR A 65 3.77 18.48 10.32
N ILE A 66 3.23 17.38 9.76
CA ILE A 66 1.99 16.76 10.21
C ILE A 66 2.38 15.51 10.99
N ARG A 67 1.97 15.42 12.26
CA ARG A 67 2.19 14.25 13.09
C ARG A 67 0.95 13.37 13.09
N ILE A 68 1.12 12.12 12.71
CA ILE A 68 0.03 11.14 12.65
C ILE A 68 0.32 9.96 13.59
N LYS A 69 -0.74 9.38 14.14
CA LYS A 69 -0.73 8.09 14.84
C LYS A 69 -1.45 7.06 13.99
N LEU A 70 -0.88 5.87 13.85
CA LEU A 70 -1.50 4.76 13.12
C LEU A 70 -2.25 3.84 14.09
N TYR A 71 -3.38 3.28 13.63
CA TYR A 71 -4.25 2.44 14.43
C TYR A 71 -3.85 0.97 14.38
N LYS A 72 -3.88 0.29 15.50
CA LYS A 72 -3.62 -1.16 15.61
C LYS A 72 -4.74 -2.01 15.01
N GLU A 73 -5.95 -1.50 14.97
CA GLU A 73 -7.14 -2.17 14.45
C GLU A 73 -7.12 -2.31 12.92
N THR A 74 -6.24 -1.61 12.23
CA THR A 74 -6.04 -1.69 10.77
C THR A 74 -4.62 -2.15 10.44
N PRO A 75 -4.23 -3.37 10.86
CA PRO A 75 -2.83 -3.81 10.82
C PRO A 75 -2.26 -3.87 9.40
N LYS A 76 -3.06 -4.23 8.38
CA LYS A 76 -2.55 -4.30 7.00
C LYS A 76 -2.13 -2.93 6.47
N HIS A 77 -2.94 -1.90 6.71
CA HIS A 77 -2.62 -0.53 6.30
C HIS A 77 -1.49 0.05 7.14
N ARG A 78 -1.54 -0.15 8.48
CA ARG A 78 -0.47 0.28 9.39
C ARG A 78 0.88 -0.31 8.99
N ASP A 79 0.98 -1.63 8.88
CA ASP A 79 2.24 -2.33 8.63
C ASP A 79 2.80 -1.99 7.25
N ASN A 80 1.91 -1.82 6.26
CA ASN A 80 2.30 -1.37 4.92
C ASN A 80 2.84 0.07 4.94
N PHE A 81 2.19 1.00 5.66
CA PHE A 81 2.69 2.37 5.79
C PHE A 81 4.06 2.38 6.48
N VAL A 82 4.21 1.63 7.57
CA VAL A 82 5.48 1.47 8.30
C VAL A 82 6.59 0.95 7.38
N LYS A 83 6.29 -0.11 6.61
CA LYS A 83 7.23 -0.66 5.62
C LYS A 83 7.68 0.39 4.63
N LEU A 84 6.75 1.05 3.96
CA LEU A 84 7.06 2.07 2.95
C LEU A 84 7.82 3.27 3.54
N ALA A 85 7.47 3.69 4.76
CA ALA A 85 8.18 4.75 5.45
C ALA A 85 9.62 4.33 5.80
N SER A 86 9.84 3.09 6.27
CA SER A 86 11.16 2.57 6.58
C SER A 86 12.08 2.47 5.35
N GLU A 87 11.51 2.26 4.18
CA GLU A 87 12.20 2.22 2.88
C GLU A 87 12.43 3.61 2.27
N GLY A 88 11.95 4.68 2.92
CA GLY A 88 12.01 6.05 2.37
C GLY A 88 11.12 6.27 1.15
N PHE A 89 10.13 5.41 0.94
CA PHE A 89 9.26 5.44 -0.23
C PHE A 89 8.60 6.79 -0.44
N PHE A 90 8.15 7.42 0.65
CA PHE A 90 7.41 8.69 0.60
C PHE A 90 8.29 9.93 0.33
N ASN A 91 9.61 9.82 0.43
CA ASN A 91 10.52 10.95 0.25
C ASN A 91 10.45 11.47 -1.19
N GLY A 92 10.24 12.78 -1.36
CA GLY A 92 10.09 13.44 -2.65
C GLY A 92 8.70 13.35 -3.26
N ILE A 93 7.75 12.64 -2.64
CA ILE A 93 6.36 12.56 -3.10
C ILE A 93 5.63 13.87 -2.83
N ARG A 94 4.80 14.30 -3.80
CA ARG A 94 3.97 15.50 -3.70
C ARG A 94 2.58 15.20 -3.18
N PHE A 95 1.96 16.20 -2.58
CA PHE A 95 0.51 16.26 -2.48
C PHE A 95 -0.03 16.60 -3.87
N HIS A 96 -0.50 15.59 -4.57
CA HIS A 96 -0.88 15.69 -5.98
C HIS A 96 -2.36 16.03 -6.21
N ARG A 97 -3.17 15.99 -5.14
CA ARG A 97 -4.58 16.40 -5.16
C ARG A 97 -4.94 17.06 -3.83
N VAL A 98 -5.32 18.31 -3.91
CA VAL A 98 -5.65 19.16 -2.76
C VAL A 98 -6.95 19.86 -3.03
N ILE A 99 -7.95 19.67 -2.16
CA ILE A 99 -9.26 20.32 -2.27
C ILE A 99 -9.57 21.00 -0.95
N GLN A 100 -9.54 22.33 -0.95
CA GLN A 100 -9.92 23.12 0.20
C GLN A 100 -11.36 22.83 0.59
N GLY A 101 -11.63 22.68 1.89
CA GLY A 101 -12.93 22.29 2.40
C GLY A 101 -13.22 20.77 2.25
N PHE A 102 -12.20 19.94 1.92
CA PHE A 102 -12.37 18.51 1.79
C PHE A 102 -11.16 17.72 2.37
N MET A 103 -10.07 17.55 1.59
CA MET A 103 -8.92 16.73 1.97
C MET A 103 -7.65 17.11 1.22
N ILE A 104 -6.52 16.62 1.71
CA ILE A 104 -5.21 16.66 1.03
C ILE A 104 -4.72 15.24 0.76
N GLN A 105 -4.39 14.90 -0.50
CA GLN A 105 -4.03 13.54 -0.92
C GLN A 105 -2.60 13.49 -1.46
N THR A 106 -1.89 12.42 -1.09
CA THR A 106 -0.49 12.16 -1.42
C THR A 106 -0.23 10.65 -1.63
N GLY A 107 1.03 10.24 -1.67
CA GLY A 107 1.43 8.82 -1.71
C GLY A 107 1.59 8.24 -3.11
N ASP A 108 1.46 9.04 -4.18
CA ASP A 108 1.71 8.60 -5.55
C ASP A 108 3.20 8.74 -5.91
N PRO A 109 3.95 7.64 -6.15
CA PRO A 109 5.36 7.70 -6.50
C PRO A 109 5.64 8.39 -7.84
N LEU A 110 4.66 8.43 -8.77
CA LEU A 110 4.80 9.17 -10.03
C LEU A 110 4.93 10.67 -9.79
N SER A 111 4.40 11.18 -8.68
CA SER A 111 4.45 12.59 -8.33
C SER A 111 5.84 13.09 -7.90
N LYS A 112 6.83 12.20 -7.79
CA LYS A 112 8.22 12.59 -7.55
C LYS A 112 8.81 13.38 -8.73
N ASP A 113 8.38 13.06 -9.95
CA ASP A 113 8.85 13.69 -11.17
C ASP A 113 7.71 14.39 -11.90
N MET A 114 7.83 15.69 -12.11
CA MET A 114 6.86 16.51 -12.85
C MET A 114 6.70 16.10 -14.32
N ALA A 115 7.65 15.36 -14.90
CA ALA A 115 7.47 14.77 -16.23
C ALA A 115 6.26 13.81 -16.29
N ASN A 116 5.86 13.25 -15.15
CA ASN A 116 4.72 12.32 -15.01
C ASN A 116 3.41 13.02 -14.64
N VAL A 117 3.33 14.35 -14.66
CA VAL A 117 2.18 15.11 -14.14
C VAL A 117 0.83 14.69 -14.75
N ALA A 118 0.82 14.25 -16.00
CA ALA A 118 -0.39 13.76 -16.66
C ALA A 118 -0.97 12.49 -15.99
N SER A 119 -0.11 11.69 -15.34
CA SER A 119 -0.43 10.40 -14.71
C SER A 119 -0.51 10.48 -13.18
N PHE A 120 -0.41 11.66 -12.58
CA PHE A 120 -0.53 11.79 -11.13
C PHE A 120 -1.88 11.25 -10.64
N GLY A 121 -1.85 10.53 -9.52
CA GLY A 121 -3.00 9.85 -8.94
C GLY A 121 -3.18 8.40 -9.43
N THR A 122 -2.36 7.93 -10.38
CA THR A 122 -2.47 6.56 -10.92
C THR A 122 -1.37 5.61 -10.43
N GLY A 123 -0.32 6.13 -9.82
CA GLY A 123 0.83 5.36 -9.35
C GLY A 123 0.61 4.66 -8.01
N GLY A 124 1.52 3.73 -7.71
CA GLY A 124 1.54 2.96 -6.46
C GLY A 124 2.71 2.01 -6.42
N PRO A 125 2.86 1.21 -5.36
CA PRO A 125 3.96 0.28 -5.18
C PRO A 125 3.82 -1.04 -5.98
N GLY A 126 2.79 -1.14 -6.84
CA GLY A 126 2.54 -2.33 -7.66
C GLY A 126 1.57 -3.34 -7.05
N TYR A 127 0.94 -3.01 -5.91
CA TYR A 127 -0.07 -3.85 -5.25
C TYR A 127 -1.16 -3.00 -4.59
N THR A 128 -2.26 -3.66 -4.21
CA THR A 128 -3.37 -3.10 -3.43
C THR A 128 -3.41 -3.73 -2.03
N ILE A 129 -4.12 -3.11 -1.11
CA ILE A 129 -4.32 -3.59 0.26
C ILE A 129 -5.80 -3.97 0.42
N PRO A 130 -6.12 -5.18 0.89
CA PRO A 130 -7.49 -5.54 1.24
C PRO A 130 -8.10 -4.55 2.22
N ALA A 131 -9.35 -4.16 1.99
CA ALA A 131 -10.03 -3.16 2.81
C ALA A 131 -10.07 -3.54 4.30
N GLU A 132 -9.88 -2.55 5.17
CA GLU A 132 -10.04 -2.62 6.63
C GLU A 132 -11.00 -1.50 7.06
N ILE A 133 -12.26 -1.60 6.59
CA ILE A 133 -13.31 -0.61 6.85
C ILE A 133 -13.99 -0.95 8.18
N LEU A 134 -13.77 -0.11 9.18
CA LEU A 134 -14.26 -0.30 10.54
C LEU A 134 -15.21 0.83 10.94
N SER A 135 -16.42 0.51 11.39
CA SER A 135 -17.47 1.48 11.68
C SER A 135 -17.17 2.43 12.85
N GLN A 136 -16.20 2.09 13.70
CA GLN A 136 -15.76 2.95 14.81
C GLN A 136 -14.90 4.14 14.34
N PHE A 137 -14.37 4.09 13.12
CA PHE A 137 -13.56 5.17 12.56
C PHE A 137 -14.37 5.98 11.57
N THR A 138 -14.32 7.30 11.73
CA THR A 138 -15.01 8.26 10.87
C THR A 138 -14.02 9.30 10.31
N HIS A 139 -14.42 9.96 9.24
CA HIS A 139 -13.63 11.02 8.58
C HIS A 139 -13.65 12.32 9.40
N LYS A 140 -13.25 12.26 10.67
CA LYS A 140 -13.02 13.45 11.49
C LYS A 140 -11.85 14.27 10.92
N LYS A 141 -11.74 15.56 11.29
CA LYS A 141 -10.59 16.39 10.89
C LYS A 141 -9.28 15.69 11.28
N GLY A 142 -8.36 15.58 10.33
CA GLY A 142 -7.08 14.92 10.52
C GLY A 142 -7.12 13.38 10.42
N ALA A 143 -8.28 12.75 10.13
CA ALA A 143 -8.31 11.31 9.84
C ALA A 143 -7.42 10.99 8.64
N VAL A 144 -6.64 9.91 8.74
CA VAL A 144 -5.76 9.39 7.70
C VAL A 144 -6.42 8.18 7.07
N ALA A 145 -6.81 8.29 5.80
CA ALA A 145 -7.55 7.25 5.09
C ALA A 145 -6.86 6.87 3.79
N ALA A 146 -6.93 5.59 3.45
CA ALA A 146 -6.36 5.07 2.22
C ALA A 146 -7.20 5.47 1.01
N ALA A 147 -6.54 5.98 -0.04
CA ALA A 147 -7.20 6.21 -1.32
C ALA A 147 -7.52 4.87 -2.01
N ARG A 148 -8.53 4.84 -2.86
CA ARG A 148 -8.91 3.66 -3.64
C ARG A 148 -9.56 4.04 -4.97
N ARG A 149 -9.62 3.08 -5.89
CA ARG A 149 -10.42 3.21 -7.11
C ARG A 149 -11.92 3.12 -6.78
N GLY A 150 -12.74 3.71 -7.63
CA GLY A 150 -14.19 3.64 -7.51
C GLY A 150 -14.74 2.20 -7.67
N ASP A 151 -15.90 1.94 -7.09
CA ASP A 151 -16.50 0.60 -6.93
C ASP A 151 -16.70 -0.13 -8.28
N ALA A 152 -16.97 0.58 -9.37
CA ALA A 152 -17.15 -0.03 -10.69
C ALA A 152 -15.92 -0.81 -11.19
N GLY A 153 -14.71 -0.35 -10.83
CA GLY A 153 -13.45 -1.03 -11.16
C GLY A 153 -12.80 -1.73 -9.98
N ASN A 154 -13.43 -1.68 -8.80
CA ASN A 154 -12.87 -2.18 -7.54
C ASN A 154 -13.98 -2.62 -6.58
N PRO A 155 -14.75 -3.65 -6.91
CA PRO A 155 -15.88 -4.10 -6.08
C PRO A 155 -15.45 -4.62 -4.70
N ALA A 156 -14.20 -5.07 -4.56
CA ALA A 156 -13.63 -5.48 -3.27
C ALA A 156 -13.21 -4.29 -2.39
N ARG A 157 -13.31 -3.05 -2.91
CA ARG A 157 -12.90 -1.82 -2.23
C ARG A 157 -11.47 -1.83 -1.73
N GLU A 158 -10.57 -2.55 -2.44
CA GLU A 158 -9.16 -2.59 -2.10
C GLU A 158 -8.56 -1.18 -2.15
N SER A 159 -7.71 -0.90 -1.18
CA SER A 159 -7.01 0.37 -1.07
C SER A 159 -5.77 0.41 -1.97
N SER A 160 -5.38 1.60 -2.39
CA SER A 160 -4.05 1.82 -2.96
C SER A 160 -2.98 1.35 -1.99
N GLY A 161 -1.92 0.73 -2.51
CA GLY A 161 -0.77 0.30 -1.71
C GLY A 161 0.04 1.46 -1.11
N SER A 162 -0.14 2.71 -1.58
CA SER A 162 0.63 3.84 -1.05
C SER A 162 -0.11 5.16 -0.98
N GLN A 163 -1.16 5.38 -1.80
CA GLN A 163 -1.86 6.66 -1.78
C GLN A 163 -2.82 6.75 -0.59
N PHE A 164 -2.77 7.87 0.11
CA PHE A 164 -3.64 8.20 1.22
C PHE A 164 -4.02 9.68 1.22
N TYR A 165 -5.06 10.01 1.95
CA TYR A 165 -5.47 11.39 2.17
C TYR A 165 -5.67 11.68 3.66
N ILE A 166 -5.54 12.96 3.99
CA ILE A 166 -5.80 13.49 5.32
C ILE A 166 -7.01 14.43 5.21
N VAL A 167 -7.99 14.21 6.07
CA VAL A 167 -9.22 15.00 6.09
C VAL A 167 -8.94 16.40 6.61
N GLU A 168 -9.33 17.40 5.82
CA GLU A 168 -9.30 18.80 6.27
C GLU A 168 -10.66 19.21 6.84
N ASN A 169 -11.77 18.93 6.12
CA ASN A 169 -13.12 19.25 6.56
C ASN A 169 -14.00 18.01 6.72
N PRO A 170 -14.34 17.62 7.95
CA PRO A 170 -15.14 16.43 8.21
C PRO A 170 -16.56 16.53 7.63
N GLY A 171 -17.16 17.73 7.56
CA GLY A 171 -18.50 17.91 7.00
C GLY A 171 -18.61 17.47 5.54
N SER A 172 -17.55 17.66 4.77
CA SER A 172 -17.49 17.25 3.36
C SER A 172 -17.01 15.80 3.17
N CYS A 173 -16.52 15.16 4.22
CA CYS A 173 -16.02 13.77 4.15
C CYS A 173 -16.96 12.74 4.78
N ALA A 174 -18.00 13.16 5.51
CA ALA A 174 -18.88 12.25 6.25
C ALA A 174 -19.55 11.18 5.35
N GLN A 175 -19.83 11.51 4.08
CA GLN A 175 -20.39 10.54 3.12
C GLN A 175 -19.42 9.42 2.72
N LEU A 176 -18.14 9.50 3.13
CA LEU A 176 -17.13 8.47 2.88
C LEU A 176 -17.03 7.45 4.03
N ASP A 177 -17.74 7.70 5.14
CA ASP A 177 -17.76 6.79 6.29
C ASP A 177 -18.35 5.44 5.90
N GLY A 178 -17.68 4.36 6.29
CA GLY A 178 -18.06 3.00 5.89
C GLY A 178 -17.64 2.57 4.48
N ASP A 179 -16.96 3.44 3.72
CA ASP A 179 -16.53 3.16 2.35
C ASP A 179 -15.01 3.16 2.15
N TYR A 180 -14.26 3.69 3.11
CA TYR A 180 -12.80 3.81 3.05
C TYR A 180 -12.14 3.27 4.31
N SER A 181 -10.93 2.71 4.18
CA SER A 181 -10.11 2.28 5.32
C SER A 181 -9.43 3.48 5.96
N ILE A 182 -9.89 3.86 7.14
CA ILE A 182 -9.25 4.88 7.99
C ILE A 182 -8.26 4.14 8.88
N PHE A 183 -6.97 4.44 8.75
CA PHE A 183 -5.90 3.69 9.41
C PHE A 183 -5.04 4.52 10.37
N GLY A 184 -5.44 5.77 10.60
CA GLY A 184 -4.75 6.65 11.52
C GLY A 184 -5.45 7.99 11.72
N GLU A 185 -4.83 8.82 12.52
CA GLU A 185 -5.29 10.17 12.82
C GLU A 185 -4.14 11.14 12.99
N THR A 186 -4.37 12.40 12.70
CA THR A 186 -3.44 13.49 13.02
C THR A 186 -3.51 13.79 14.51
N VAL A 187 -2.35 13.86 15.17
CA VAL A 187 -2.23 14.21 16.59
C VAL A 187 -1.65 15.62 16.80
N SER A 188 -0.94 16.17 15.81
CA SER A 188 -0.54 17.59 15.76
C SER A 188 -0.21 18.04 14.34
N GLY A 189 -0.14 19.35 14.07
CA GLY A 189 0.08 19.90 12.73
C GLY A 189 -1.22 20.09 11.94
N PHE A 190 -2.35 20.28 12.60
CA PHE A 190 -3.63 20.58 11.94
C PHE A 190 -3.58 21.88 11.13
N GLU A 191 -2.83 22.86 11.63
CA GLU A 191 -2.56 24.12 10.94
C GLU A 191 -1.78 23.92 9.63
N VAL A 192 -0.94 22.88 9.56
CA VAL A 192 -0.20 22.51 8.35
C VAL A 192 -1.16 21.88 7.32
N ILE A 193 -2.12 21.05 7.78
CA ILE A 193 -3.18 20.51 6.91
C ILE A 193 -3.96 21.66 6.30
N ASP A 194 -4.39 22.64 7.11
CA ASP A 194 -5.16 23.81 6.65
C ASP A 194 -4.33 24.66 5.68
N ALA A 195 -3.05 24.87 5.95
CA ALA A 195 -2.14 25.60 5.07
C ALA A 195 -1.93 24.91 3.71
N ILE A 196 -1.79 23.57 3.71
CA ILE A 196 -1.71 22.79 2.47
C ILE A 196 -3.04 22.89 1.71
N ALA A 197 -4.18 22.71 2.40
CA ALA A 197 -5.50 22.76 1.79
C ALA A 197 -5.82 24.13 1.15
N ALA A 198 -5.27 25.21 1.71
CA ALA A 198 -5.42 26.58 1.19
C ALA A 198 -4.50 26.88 0.01
N THR A 199 -3.60 25.99 -0.39
CA THR A 199 -2.71 26.20 -1.54
C THR A 199 -3.53 26.30 -2.83
N PRO A 200 -3.34 27.34 -3.65
CA PRO A 200 -4.03 27.45 -4.94
C PRO A 200 -3.76 26.25 -5.84
N THR A 201 -4.80 25.72 -6.47
CA THR A 201 -4.74 24.54 -7.33
C THR A 201 -5.19 24.85 -8.76
N ASN A 202 -4.82 23.99 -9.70
CA ASN A 202 -5.33 24.01 -11.06
C ASN A 202 -6.68 23.27 -11.17
N GLN A 203 -7.24 23.15 -12.39
CA GLN A 203 -8.51 22.46 -12.66
C GLN A 203 -8.52 20.96 -12.32
N ARG A 204 -7.36 20.37 -12.01
CA ARG A 204 -7.21 18.96 -11.60
C ARG A 204 -6.91 18.83 -10.10
N ASP A 205 -7.20 19.85 -9.33
CA ASP A 205 -6.90 19.92 -7.90
C ASP A 205 -5.40 19.79 -7.55
N LEU A 206 -4.50 19.94 -8.53
CA LEU A 206 -3.06 19.88 -8.31
C LEU A 206 -2.56 21.26 -7.83
N PRO A 207 -1.85 21.33 -6.69
CA PRO A 207 -1.24 22.57 -6.22
C PRO A 207 -0.36 23.26 -7.26
N LEU A 208 -0.53 24.57 -7.41
CA LEU A 208 0.31 25.41 -8.30
C LEU A 208 1.73 25.60 -7.74
N THR A 209 1.88 25.49 -6.43
CA THR A 209 3.16 25.47 -5.74
C THR A 209 3.33 24.08 -5.13
N ASP A 210 4.44 23.42 -5.43
CA ASP A 210 4.71 22.07 -4.96
C ASP A 210 4.69 21.97 -3.44
N VAL A 211 3.86 21.05 -2.92
CA VAL A 211 3.90 20.59 -1.54
C VAL A 211 4.52 19.20 -1.53
N ILE A 212 5.73 19.09 -0.96
CA ILE A 212 6.57 17.90 -1.07
C ILE A 212 6.85 17.31 0.30
N ILE A 213 6.72 16.00 0.43
CA ILE A 213 7.17 15.23 1.61
C ILE A 213 8.69 15.10 1.52
N SER A 214 9.41 15.70 2.44
CA SER A 214 10.87 15.56 2.54
C SER A 214 11.27 14.30 3.30
N ALA A 215 10.48 13.89 4.30
CA ALA A 215 10.70 12.66 5.05
C ALA A 215 9.43 12.20 5.76
N VAL A 216 9.29 10.87 5.93
CA VAL A 216 8.36 10.26 6.89
C VAL A 216 9.22 9.48 7.89
N LYS A 217 9.16 9.85 9.17
CA LYS A 217 10.04 9.27 10.20
C LYS A 217 9.27 9.03 11.50
N PRO A 218 9.59 7.93 12.20
CA PRO A 218 8.94 7.64 13.48
C PRO A 218 9.33 8.68 14.53
N VAL A 219 8.39 8.98 15.40
CA VAL A 219 8.62 9.77 16.61
C VAL A 219 9.06 8.80 17.71
N LYS A 220 10.22 9.03 18.27
CA LYS A 220 10.68 8.27 19.44
C LYS A 220 10.01 8.86 20.67
N GLU A 221 9.38 7.99 21.46
CA GLU A 221 8.92 8.34 22.81
C GLU A 221 10.10 8.60 23.76
#